data_5b2c859fb8a79192acaff0947e5df561
#
_entry.id   5b2c859fb8a79192acaff0947e5df561
#
_cell.length_a   1.000
_cell.length_b   1.000
_cell.length_c   1.000
_cell.angle_alpha   90.00
_cell.angle_beta   90.00
_cell.angle_gamma   90.00
#
_symmetry.space_group_name_H-M   'P 1'
#
loop_
_entity.id
_entity.type
_entity.pdbx_description
1 polymer ?
#
loop_
_entity_poly.entity_id
_entity_poly.type
_entity_poly.pdbx_seq_one_letter_code
_entity_poly.pdbx_strand_id
1 'polypeptide(L)'
;MFKILIAEDDAELRQLFKHVLIKNGYSVKGVSNGKEALDELENEYYDLIISDIMMPITDGYSLVRQLRESGIETPVLMITAKDAF
;
A
#
# COMPACT_ATOMS: atom_id res chain seq x y z
N MET A 1 2.56 10.45 -14.50
CA MET A 1 1.69 10.67 -13.34
C MET A 1 2.22 9.89 -12.14
N PHE A 2 2.24 10.49 -10.99
CA PHE A 2 2.74 9.85 -9.78
C PHE A 2 1.78 8.73 -9.36
N LYS A 3 2.30 7.51 -9.25
CA LYS A 3 1.48 6.32 -8.98
C LYS A 3 1.66 5.84 -7.55
N ILE A 4 0.55 5.65 -6.85
CA ILE A 4 0.54 5.22 -5.46
C ILE A 4 -0.21 3.90 -5.32
N LEU A 5 0.39 2.94 -4.63
CA LEU A 5 -0.27 1.68 -4.26
C LEU A 5 -0.66 1.75 -2.80
N ILE A 6 -1.92 1.46 -2.50
CA ILE A 6 -2.40 1.44 -1.12
C ILE A 6 -2.70 0.00 -0.73
N ALA A 7 -2.07 -0.47 0.34
CA ALA A 7 -2.34 -1.78 0.93
C ALA A 7 -3.09 -1.57 2.24
N GLU A 8 -4.38 -1.85 2.23
CA GLU A 8 -5.26 -1.64 3.38
C GLU A 8 -6.40 -2.64 3.34
N ASP A 9 -6.58 -3.43 4.38
CA ASP A 9 -7.59 -4.47 4.43
C ASP A 9 -9.00 -3.94 4.67
N ASP A 10 -9.15 -2.79 5.31
CA ASP A 10 -10.45 -2.16 5.51
C ASP A 10 -10.90 -1.48 4.22
N ALA A 11 -11.98 -1.99 3.62
CA ALA A 11 -12.44 -1.52 2.31
C ALA A 11 -12.86 -0.06 2.33
N GLU A 12 -13.52 0.37 3.40
CA GLU A 12 -13.99 1.76 3.51
C GLU A 12 -12.81 2.72 3.64
N LEU A 13 -11.84 2.37 4.45
CA LEU A 13 -10.65 3.19 4.66
C LEU A 13 -9.81 3.24 3.39
N ARG A 14 -9.67 2.10 2.71
CA ARG A 14 -8.96 2.02 1.44
C ARG A 14 -9.59 2.94 0.40
N GLN A 15 -10.93 2.92 0.29
CA GLN A 15 -11.64 3.78 -0.65
C GLN A 15 -11.49 5.26 -0.29
N LEU A 16 -11.51 5.57 0.99
CA LEU A 16 -11.32 6.95 1.44
C LEU A 16 -9.95 7.48 1.03
N PHE A 17 -8.90 6.72 1.28
CA PHE A 17 -7.54 7.11 0.89
C PHE A 17 -7.44 7.27 -0.62
N LYS A 18 -8.00 6.33 -1.38
CA LYS A 18 -7.99 6.41 -2.84
C LYS A 18 -8.68 7.69 -3.32
N HIS A 19 -9.85 7.97 -2.77
CA HIS A 19 -10.63 9.14 -3.18
C HIS A 19 -9.86 10.44 -2.96
N VAL A 20 -9.27 10.60 -1.78
CA VAL A 20 -8.53 11.81 -1.44
C VAL A 20 -7.31 11.97 -2.36
N LEU A 21 -6.57 10.89 -2.59
CA LEU A 21 -5.35 10.98 -3.40
C LEU A 21 -5.67 11.20 -4.87
N ILE A 22 -6.69 10.54 -5.40
CA ILE A 22 -7.11 10.75 -6.79
C ILE A 22 -7.56 12.19 -6.99
N LYS A 23 -8.29 12.73 -6.02
CA LYS A 23 -8.75 14.12 -6.08
C LYS A 23 -7.58 15.10 -6.11
N ASN A 24 -6.45 14.72 -5.55
CA ASN A 24 -5.25 15.56 -5.55
C ASN A 24 -4.30 15.27 -6.73
N GLY A 25 -4.75 14.53 -7.72
CA GLY A 25 -4.03 14.37 -8.97
C GLY A 25 -3.15 13.15 -9.08
N TYR A 26 -3.22 12.22 -8.14
CA TYR A 26 -2.42 10.99 -8.17
C TYR A 26 -3.16 9.86 -8.85
N SER A 27 -2.41 8.93 -9.43
CA SER A 27 -2.94 7.66 -9.91
C SER A 27 -2.83 6.66 -8.77
N VAL A 28 -3.93 6.00 -8.39
CA VAL A 28 -3.96 5.18 -7.19
C VAL A 28 -4.59 3.83 -7.45
N LYS A 29 -3.95 2.78 -6.95
CA LYS A 29 -4.54 1.45 -6.92
C LYS A 29 -4.58 0.97 -5.47
N GLY A 30 -5.67 0.28 -5.10
CA GLY A 30 -5.81 -0.28 -3.77
C GLY A 30 -5.77 -1.80 -3.80
N VAL A 31 -5.11 -2.39 -2.82
CA VAL A 31 -5.11 -3.84 -2.59
C VAL A 31 -5.44 -4.08 -1.12
N SER A 32 -5.89 -5.29 -0.81
CA SER A 32 -6.44 -5.58 0.52
C SER A 32 -5.46 -6.25 1.48
N ASN A 33 -4.30 -6.69 0.99
CA ASN A 33 -3.31 -7.35 1.84
C ASN A 33 -1.94 -7.29 1.20
N GLY A 34 -0.93 -7.73 1.95
CA GLY A 34 0.45 -7.68 1.49
C GLY A 34 0.74 -8.61 0.31
N LYS A 35 0.04 -9.75 0.24
CA LYS A 35 0.25 -10.66 -0.88
C LYS A 35 -0.21 -10.02 -2.19
N GLU A 36 -1.37 -9.38 -2.18
CA GLU A 36 -1.85 -8.65 -3.35
C GLU A 36 -0.91 -7.51 -3.73
N ALA A 37 -0.35 -6.84 -2.72
CA ALA A 37 0.62 -5.77 -2.97
C ALA A 37 1.87 -6.30 -3.66
N LEU A 38 2.40 -7.43 -3.21
CA LEU A 38 3.56 -8.04 -3.84
C LEU A 38 3.27 -8.45 -5.27
N ASP A 39 2.12 -9.07 -5.52
CA ASP A 39 1.72 -9.46 -6.87
C ASP A 39 1.62 -8.25 -7.79
N GLU A 40 1.04 -7.16 -7.29
CA GLU A 40 0.90 -5.95 -8.09
C GLU A 40 2.25 -5.34 -8.41
N LEU A 41 3.18 -5.32 -7.45
CA LEU A 41 4.50 -4.71 -7.62
C LEU A 41 5.41 -5.53 -8.53
N GLU A 42 5.11 -6.80 -8.76
CA GLU A 42 5.82 -7.60 -9.76
C GLU A 42 5.45 -7.22 -11.19
N ASN A 43 4.26 -6.65 -11.37
CA ASN A 43 3.72 -6.36 -12.70
C ASN A 43 3.70 -4.88 -13.06
N GLU A 44 3.74 -4.01 -12.06
CA GLU A 44 3.59 -2.56 -12.27
C GLU A 44 4.56 -1.79 -11.39
N TYR A 45 5.06 -0.68 -11.91
CA TYR A 45 5.90 0.22 -11.15
C TYR A 45 5.03 1.22 -10.36
N TYR A 46 5.40 1.50 -9.13
CA TYR A 46 4.76 2.51 -8.30
C TYR A 46 5.79 3.45 -7.72
N ASP A 47 5.42 4.70 -7.56
CA ASP A 47 6.31 5.73 -6.99
C ASP A 47 6.29 5.74 -5.47
N LEU A 48 5.19 5.26 -4.88
CA LEU A 48 5.02 5.24 -3.43
C LEU A 48 4.05 4.12 -3.07
N ILE A 49 4.34 3.47 -1.95
CA ILE A 49 3.43 2.49 -1.36
C ILE A 49 2.97 3.05 -0.02
N ILE A 50 1.65 3.07 0.21
CA ILE A 50 1.09 3.38 1.52
C ILE A 50 0.53 2.09 2.07
N SER A 51 1.05 1.62 3.21
CA SER A 51 0.67 0.33 3.77
C SER A 51 0.22 0.48 5.21
N ASP A 52 -0.88 -0.18 5.54
CA ASP A 52 -1.27 -0.35 6.94
C ASP A 52 -0.30 -1.35 7.57
N ILE A 53 0.14 -1.07 8.80
CA ILE A 53 1.01 -1.97 9.55
C ILE A 53 0.25 -3.26 9.89
N MET A 54 -1.02 -3.12 10.27
CA MET A 54 -1.85 -4.23 10.72
C MET A 54 -2.70 -4.78 9.58
N MET A 55 -2.19 -5.82 8.91
CA MET A 55 -2.93 -6.49 7.84
C MET A 55 -2.98 -7.99 8.10
N PRO A 56 -4.05 -8.68 7.64
CA PRO A 56 -4.27 -10.08 8.02
C PRO A 56 -3.25 -11.07 7.48
N ILE A 57 -2.89 -11.04 6.24
CA ILE A 57 -2.03 -12.08 5.66
C ILE A 57 -0.56 -11.75 5.83
N THR A 58 -0.19 -10.50 5.54
CA THR A 58 1.18 -10.03 5.65
C THR A 58 1.14 -8.64 6.27
N ASP A 59 1.75 -8.46 7.43
CA ASP A 59 1.79 -7.13 8.04
C ASP A 59 2.74 -6.20 7.27
N GLY A 60 2.64 -4.90 7.58
CA GLY A 60 3.41 -3.90 6.84
C GLY A 60 4.93 -4.08 6.94
N TYR A 61 5.43 -4.55 8.07
CA TYR A 61 6.87 -4.76 8.24
C TYR A 61 7.35 -5.94 7.41
N SER A 62 6.60 -7.04 7.40
CA SER A 62 6.92 -8.19 6.57
C SER A 62 6.86 -7.84 5.08
N LEU A 63 5.89 -7.02 4.70
CA LEU A 63 5.77 -6.56 3.33
C LEU A 63 7.03 -5.80 2.90
N VAL A 64 7.47 -4.85 3.70
CA VAL A 64 8.67 -4.06 3.39
C VAL A 64 9.88 -4.98 3.24
N ARG A 65 10.06 -5.92 4.18
CA ARG A 65 11.18 -6.85 4.11
C ARG A 65 11.17 -7.65 2.81
N GLN A 66 10.01 -8.19 2.43
CA GLN A 66 9.89 -8.97 1.21
C GLN A 66 10.16 -8.13 -0.04
N LEU A 67 9.71 -6.88 -0.05
CA LEU A 67 9.97 -5.98 -1.16
C LEU A 67 11.48 -5.76 -1.33
N ARG A 68 12.18 -5.49 -0.24
CA ARG A 68 13.62 -5.22 -0.31
C ARG A 68 14.40 -6.47 -0.72
N GLU A 69 13.97 -7.65 -0.25
CA GLU A 69 14.58 -8.92 -0.66
C GLU A 69 14.39 -9.16 -2.15
N SER A 70 13.31 -8.67 -2.73
CA SER A 70 13.03 -8.80 -4.16
C SER A 70 13.69 -7.71 -5.00
N GLY A 71 14.44 -6.81 -4.38
CA GLY A 71 15.11 -5.73 -5.09
C GLY A 71 14.24 -4.53 -5.40
N ILE A 72 13.04 -4.46 -4.83
CA ILE A 72 12.13 -3.33 -5.04
C ILE A 72 12.45 -2.26 -4.02
N GLU A 73 12.80 -1.05 -4.51
CA GLU A 73 13.24 0.04 -3.64
C GLU A 73 12.20 1.15 -3.48
N THR A 74 10.98 0.92 -3.94
CA THR A 74 9.90 1.89 -3.83
C THR A 74 9.72 2.33 -2.37
N PRO A 75 9.64 3.63 -2.08
CA PRO A 75 9.40 4.09 -0.71
C PRO A 75 8.08 3.59 -0.16
N VAL A 76 8.07 3.25 1.11
CA VAL A 76 6.86 2.77 1.80
C VAL A 76 6.56 3.68 2.98
N LEU A 77 5.36 4.23 2.98
CA LEU A 77 4.84 4.99 4.12
C LEU A 77 3.92 4.05 4.89
N MET A 78 4.28 3.75 6.13
CA MET A 78 3.46 2.88 6.96
C MET A 78 2.56 3.68 7.88
N ILE A 79 1.29 3.28 7.94
CA ILE A 79 0.29 3.94 8.77
C ILE A 79 -0.42 2.90 9.62
N THR A 80 -1.06 3.34 10.68
CA THR A 80 -1.84 2.47 11.54
C THR A 80 -3.10 3.20 12.00
N ALA A 81 -4.02 3.39 11.07
CA ALA A 81 -5.25 4.12 11.35
C ALA A 81 -6.15 3.38 12.32
N LYS A 82 -6.01 2.06 12.41
CA LYS A 82 -6.89 1.24 13.24
C LYS A 82 -6.59 1.35 14.72
N ASP A 83 -5.38 1.73 15.07
CA ASP A 83 -4.95 1.85 16.45
C ASP A 83 -4.74 3.29 16.87
N ALA A 84 -5.40 4.17 16.21
CA ALA A 84 -5.30 5.59 16.51
C ALA A 84 -6.11 5.93 17.74
N PHE A 85 -5.77 5.29 18.78
CA PHE A 85 -6.42 5.50 20.06
C PHE A 85 -7.53 6.50 20.04
#